data_0c1b8dd7d79b8c59a2fc376e777cce90
#
_entry.id   0c1b8dd7d79b8c59a2fc376e777cce90
#
_cell.length_a   1.000
_cell.length_b   1.000
_cell.length_c   1.000
_cell.angle_alpha   90.00
_cell.angle_beta   90.00
_cell.angle_gamma   90.00
#
_symmetry.space_group_name_H-M   'P 1'
#
loop_
_entity.id
_entity.type
_entity.pdbx_description
1 polymer ?
#
loop_
_entity_poly.entity_id
_entity_poly.type
_entity_poly.pdbx_seq_one_letter_code
_entity_poly.pdbx_strand_id
1 'polypeptide(L)'
;MKIEEKLTAAVVSGLKALYGQDVPAKDVQLQKTKKEFEGHLTLVVFPFLRMSRKGPEQTAQEIGEYLKANEPAVAAFNVIKGFLNLTVASSAWIELLDDIHAQEHYGLTAATPQSPLVMIEYSSPNTNKPLHLGHVRNNLLGNALANIIAANGNRVVKTNIVNDRGIHICKSMLAWLKYGNGETPESSGKKGDHLIGDYYVAFDKHYKAEVNELMEQGMTKEEAEAASPLMKEAREMLVKWEAGDPEVRALWKKMNDWVYAGFDETYRMMGVSFDKIYYESETYLEGKKKVLEGLDKGLFYRKEDGSVWADLTNEGLDHKLLLRSDGTSVYMTQDIGTAEQRFADYPIDKMIYVVGNEQNYHFQVLSILLDRLGFEWGKSLVHFSYGMVELPEGKMKSREGTVVDADDLMAEMIATARETSGDLGKLDGLTPEEAEDIARIVGLGALKYFILKVDARKNMTFNPKESIDFNGNTGPFIQYTYARIRSVLRKAAEAGITLPDTLPAGIELSTKEEGLVQMLADFAGVVRQAGTDYSPSLIANYCYDLVKEYNQFYHDFSILREENEAVRLFRLVLSAEVAKMVKLGMGLLGIEVPERM
;
A
#
# COMPACT_ATOMS: atom_id res chain seq x y z
N MET A 1 0.45 6.77 -29.01
CA MET A 1 1.94 6.91 -28.88
C MET A 1 2.21 8.14 -28.02
N LYS A 2 3.09 8.05 -27.05
CA LYS A 2 3.42 9.20 -26.19
C LYS A 2 4.00 10.35 -27.01
N ILE A 3 3.69 11.59 -26.62
CA ILE A 3 4.21 12.78 -27.30
C ILE A 3 5.75 12.77 -27.35
N GLU A 4 6.41 12.39 -26.26
CA GLU A 4 7.87 12.29 -26.21
C GLU A 4 8.44 11.27 -27.20
N GLU A 5 7.79 10.12 -27.38
CA GLU A 5 8.20 9.10 -28.36
C GLU A 5 8.06 9.63 -29.80
N LYS A 6 6.96 10.32 -30.08
CA LYS A 6 6.70 10.93 -31.39
C LYS A 6 7.74 12.02 -31.71
N LEU A 7 8.01 12.90 -30.76
CA LEU A 7 9.02 13.96 -30.92
C LEU A 7 10.44 13.41 -30.96
N THR A 8 10.76 12.38 -30.20
CA THR A 8 12.06 11.69 -30.28
C THR A 8 12.31 11.12 -31.70
N ALA A 9 11.30 10.45 -32.28
CA ALA A 9 11.38 9.92 -33.62
C ALA A 9 11.56 11.05 -34.67
N ALA A 10 10.86 12.17 -34.50
CA ALA A 10 10.99 13.33 -35.34
C ALA A 10 12.39 13.99 -35.27
N VAL A 11 12.96 14.06 -34.05
CA VAL A 11 14.35 14.54 -33.84
C VAL A 11 15.36 13.64 -34.54
N VAL A 12 15.24 12.32 -34.38
CA VAL A 12 16.11 11.33 -35.07
C VAL A 12 16.05 11.54 -36.60
N SER A 13 14.84 11.64 -37.14
CA SER A 13 14.64 11.90 -38.57
C SER A 13 15.23 13.26 -39.03
N GLY A 14 15.09 14.29 -38.18
CA GLY A 14 15.66 15.62 -38.45
C GLY A 14 17.17 15.64 -38.46
N LEU A 15 17.81 14.97 -37.50
CA LEU A 15 19.27 14.85 -37.43
C LEU A 15 19.84 14.13 -38.65
N LYS A 16 19.15 13.08 -39.12
CA LYS A 16 19.53 12.39 -40.35
C LYS A 16 19.36 13.29 -41.58
N ALA A 17 18.24 14.00 -41.69
CA ALA A 17 17.98 14.91 -42.83
C ALA A 17 18.94 16.11 -42.87
N LEU A 18 19.24 16.72 -41.72
CA LEU A 18 20.08 17.92 -41.62
C LEU A 18 21.59 17.61 -41.70
N TYR A 19 22.02 16.50 -41.08
CA TYR A 19 23.45 16.22 -40.86
C TYR A 19 23.90 14.88 -41.44
N GLY A 20 23.02 14.09 -42.04
CA GLY A 20 23.34 12.81 -42.66
C GLY A 20 23.78 11.69 -41.72
N GLN A 21 23.49 11.82 -40.43
CA GLN A 21 23.91 10.87 -39.43
C GLN A 21 22.72 10.20 -38.74
N ASP A 22 22.81 8.89 -38.54
CA ASP A 22 21.85 8.12 -37.77
C ASP A 22 22.18 8.22 -36.27
N VAL A 23 21.20 8.69 -35.49
CA VAL A 23 21.32 8.81 -34.03
C VAL A 23 20.33 7.85 -33.36
N PRO A 24 20.78 6.99 -32.42
CA PRO A 24 19.87 6.15 -31.67
C PRO A 24 18.87 6.99 -30.86
N ALA A 25 17.61 6.56 -30.80
CA ALA A 25 16.56 7.27 -30.04
C ALA A 25 16.93 7.49 -28.56
N LYS A 26 17.68 6.55 -27.96
CA LYS A 26 18.16 6.66 -26.56
C LYS A 26 19.10 7.85 -26.30
N ASP A 27 19.72 8.38 -27.35
CA ASP A 27 20.67 9.51 -27.25
C ASP A 27 19.95 10.86 -27.42
N VAL A 28 18.67 10.85 -27.76
CA VAL A 28 17.80 12.04 -27.80
C VAL A 28 17.22 12.27 -26.40
N GLN A 29 17.63 13.37 -25.77
CA GLN A 29 17.18 13.73 -24.42
C GLN A 29 16.13 14.84 -24.51
N LEU A 30 14.86 14.45 -24.30
CA LEU A 30 13.74 15.36 -24.08
C LEU A 30 13.42 15.43 -22.58
N GLN A 31 13.25 16.63 -22.07
CA GLN A 31 12.87 16.89 -20.68
C GLN A 31 11.76 17.94 -20.62
N LYS A 32 11.00 17.99 -19.54
CA LYS A 32 9.99 19.03 -19.34
C LYS A 32 10.66 20.42 -19.37
N THR A 33 10.08 21.35 -20.11
CA THR A 33 10.56 22.74 -20.14
C THR A 33 10.40 23.37 -18.76
N LYS A 34 11.39 24.13 -18.30
CA LYS A 34 11.33 24.85 -17.04
C LYS A 34 10.21 25.88 -17.07
N LYS A 35 9.55 26.09 -15.92
CA LYS A 35 8.36 26.95 -15.79
C LYS A 35 8.57 28.42 -16.23
N GLU A 36 9.82 28.90 -16.16
CA GLU A 36 10.19 30.25 -16.57
C GLU A 36 10.32 30.43 -18.09
N PHE A 37 10.24 29.35 -18.88
CA PHE A 37 10.37 29.37 -20.34
C PHE A 37 9.10 28.90 -21.01
N GLU A 38 8.82 29.45 -22.20
CA GLU A 38 7.74 28.96 -23.05
C GLU A 38 8.11 27.63 -23.69
N GLY A 39 7.13 26.70 -23.76
CA GLY A 39 7.29 25.39 -24.34
C GLY A 39 6.85 24.28 -23.36
N HIS A 40 6.72 23.07 -23.88
CA HIS A 40 6.33 21.88 -23.12
C HIS A 40 7.50 20.93 -22.88
N LEU A 41 8.33 20.74 -23.93
CA LEU A 41 9.48 19.85 -23.91
C LEU A 41 10.74 20.57 -24.41
N THR A 42 11.85 20.30 -23.76
CA THR A 42 13.17 20.85 -24.10
C THR A 42 14.08 19.76 -24.62
N LEU A 43 14.60 19.93 -25.83
CA LEU A 43 15.65 19.09 -26.39
C LEU A 43 17.02 19.63 -25.98
N VAL A 44 17.86 18.75 -25.44
CA VAL A 44 19.27 19.03 -25.17
C VAL A 44 20.07 18.81 -26.43
N VAL A 45 20.57 19.87 -27.07
CA VAL A 45 21.25 19.78 -28.38
C VAL A 45 22.75 19.57 -28.29
N PHE A 46 23.34 19.72 -27.11
CA PHE A 46 24.81 19.61 -26.92
C PHE A 46 25.44 18.31 -27.46
N PRO A 47 24.80 17.13 -27.35
CA PRO A 47 25.34 15.90 -27.93
C PRO A 47 25.50 15.94 -29.47
N PHE A 48 24.77 16.85 -30.15
CA PHE A 48 24.71 16.91 -31.61
C PHE A 48 25.65 17.94 -32.25
N LEU A 49 26.40 18.70 -31.43
CA LEU A 49 27.28 19.77 -31.92
C LEU A 49 28.41 19.28 -32.81
N ARG A 50 28.93 18.08 -32.59
CA ARG A 50 29.97 17.49 -33.42
C ARG A 50 29.49 17.19 -34.83
N MET A 51 28.23 16.75 -34.97
CA MET A 51 27.64 16.46 -36.29
C MET A 51 27.20 17.70 -37.04
N SER A 52 26.65 18.70 -36.33
CA SER A 52 26.24 19.96 -36.93
C SER A 52 27.44 20.84 -37.31
N ARG A 53 28.56 20.72 -36.61
CA ARG A 53 29.75 21.59 -36.71
C ARG A 53 29.43 23.07 -36.51
N LYS A 54 28.42 23.36 -35.66
CA LYS A 54 27.88 24.69 -35.37
C LYS A 54 27.75 24.89 -33.88
N GLY A 55 27.55 26.15 -33.48
CA GLY A 55 27.28 26.46 -32.07
C GLY A 55 25.94 25.94 -31.59
N PRO A 56 25.74 25.85 -30.23
CA PRO A 56 24.53 25.29 -29.66
C PRO A 56 23.24 25.99 -30.13
N GLU A 57 23.21 27.31 -30.17
CA GLU A 57 22.04 28.10 -30.57
C GLU A 57 21.69 27.87 -32.03
N GLN A 58 22.68 27.86 -32.93
CA GLN A 58 22.46 27.63 -34.34
C GLN A 58 22.00 26.19 -34.62
N THR A 59 22.57 25.20 -33.91
CA THR A 59 22.14 23.81 -34.01
C THR A 59 20.70 23.63 -33.52
N ALA A 60 20.36 24.25 -32.38
CA ALA A 60 19.00 24.24 -31.86
C ALA A 60 18.00 24.91 -32.83
N GLN A 61 18.39 26.04 -33.43
CA GLN A 61 17.56 26.76 -34.39
C GLN A 61 17.24 25.89 -35.61
N GLU A 62 18.24 25.25 -36.23
CA GLU A 62 18.05 24.41 -37.42
C GLU A 62 17.18 23.19 -37.13
N ILE A 63 17.40 22.54 -35.97
CA ILE A 63 16.56 21.40 -35.56
C ILE A 63 15.13 21.88 -35.31
N GLY A 64 14.95 23.02 -34.64
CA GLY A 64 13.64 23.61 -34.37
C GLY A 64 12.87 23.95 -35.65
N GLU A 65 13.54 24.58 -36.64
CA GLU A 65 12.96 24.90 -37.96
C GLU A 65 12.53 23.63 -38.70
N TYR A 66 13.39 22.60 -38.69
CA TYR A 66 13.07 21.31 -39.32
C TYR A 66 11.84 20.66 -38.65
N LEU A 67 11.82 20.58 -37.32
CA LEU A 67 10.71 19.99 -36.59
C LEU A 67 9.40 20.73 -36.84
N LYS A 68 9.42 22.06 -36.77
CA LYS A 68 8.23 22.89 -37.06
C LYS A 68 7.69 22.69 -38.46
N ALA A 69 8.57 22.47 -39.44
CA ALA A 69 8.18 22.28 -40.83
C ALA A 69 7.68 20.87 -41.16
N ASN A 70 8.16 19.86 -40.45
CA ASN A 70 7.98 18.44 -40.81
C ASN A 70 7.20 17.62 -39.78
N GLU A 71 7.00 18.11 -38.52
CA GLU A 71 6.28 17.41 -37.48
C GLU A 71 5.06 18.22 -37.03
N PRO A 72 3.84 17.81 -37.39
CA PRO A 72 2.60 18.54 -37.05
C PRO A 72 2.37 18.69 -35.55
N ALA A 73 2.96 17.83 -34.72
CA ALA A 73 2.88 17.93 -33.27
C ALA A 73 3.68 19.11 -32.68
N VAL A 74 4.52 19.79 -33.49
CA VAL A 74 5.30 20.96 -33.06
C VAL A 74 4.65 22.22 -33.61
N ALA A 75 3.95 22.97 -32.75
CA ALA A 75 3.30 24.23 -33.10
C ALA A 75 4.31 25.39 -33.19
N ALA A 76 5.23 25.45 -32.25
CA ALA A 76 6.24 26.51 -32.14
C ALA A 76 7.49 26.00 -31.42
N PHE A 77 8.55 26.77 -31.48
CA PHE A 77 9.75 26.55 -30.70
C PHE A 77 10.44 27.87 -30.37
N ASN A 78 11.28 27.82 -29.33
CA ASN A 78 12.22 28.89 -29.01
C ASN A 78 13.57 28.30 -28.60
N VAL A 79 14.63 29.10 -28.75
CA VAL A 79 15.99 28.69 -28.37
C VAL A 79 16.50 29.62 -27.29
N ILE A 80 16.93 29.03 -26.17
CA ILE A 80 17.47 29.77 -25.03
C ILE A 80 18.78 29.13 -24.62
N LYS A 81 19.89 29.81 -24.81
CA LYS A 81 21.25 29.35 -24.47
C LYS A 81 21.57 27.93 -24.99
N GLY A 82 21.13 27.63 -26.20
CA GLY A 82 21.34 26.34 -26.85
C GLY A 82 20.39 25.21 -26.40
N PHE A 83 19.38 25.52 -25.61
CA PHE A 83 18.27 24.60 -25.33
C PHE A 83 17.11 24.88 -26.28
N LEU A 84 16.63 23.84 -26.93
CA LEU A 84 15.50 23.92 -27.85
C LEU A 84 14.21 23.58 -27.11
N ASN A 85 13.38 24.59 -26.84
CA ASN A 85 12.08 24.42 -26.20
C ASN A 85 11.01 24.27 -27.26
N LEU A 86 10.27 23.16 -27.22
CA LEU A 86 9.21 22.81 -28.18
C LEU A 86 7.83 23.06 -27.55
N THR A 87 6.96 23.75 -28.30
CA THR A 87 5.55 23.90 -27.97
C THR A 87 4.76 22.85 -28.77
N VAL A 88 4.09 21.96 -28.02
CA VAL A 88 3.26 20.88 -28.60
C VAL A 88 1.93 21.45 -29.08
N ALA A 89 1.50 21.07 -30.29
CA ALA A 89 0.25 21.50 -30.85
C ALA A 89 -0.98 20.94 -30.13
N SER A 90 -2.07 21.71 -30.05
CA SER A 90 -3.35 21.27 -29.46
C SER A 90 -3.85 19.95 -30.07
N SER A 91 -3.65 19.74 -31.37
CA SER A 91 -4.01 18.50 -32.06
C SER A 91 -3.30 17.25 -31.48
N ALA A 92 -2.04 17.37 -31.06
CA ALA A 92 -1.30 16.27 -30.45
C ALA A 92 -1.79 15.97 -29.05
N TRP A 93 -2.18 16.98 -28.29
CA TRP A 93 -2.82 16.78 -26.97
C TRP A 93 -4.18 16.11 -27.09
N ILE A 94 -4.97 16.48 -28.10
CA ILE A 94 -6.28 15.86 -28.38
C ILE A 94 -6.09 14.39 -28.77
N GLU A 95 -5.16 14.09 -29.69
CA GLU A 95 -4.80 12.70 -30.05
C GLU A 95 -4.37 11.87 -28.85
N LEU A 96 -3.57 12.45 -27.95
CA LEU A 96 -3.15 11.76 -26.71
C LEU A 96 -4.34 11.48 -25.78
N LEU A 97 -5.26 12.43 -25.63
CA LEU A 97 -6.46 12.23 -24.83
C LEU A 97 -7.39 11.16 -25.44
N ASP A 98 -7.51 11.10 -26.78
CA ASP A 98 -8.24 10.04 -27.49
C ASP A 98 -7.62 8.66 -27.20
N ASP A 99 -6.30 8.55 -27.28
CA ASP A 99 -5.57 7.31 -26.94
C ASP A 99 -5.85 6.85 -25.50
N ILE A 100 -5.93 7.79 -24.56
CA ILE A 100 -6.24 7.53 -23.15
C ILE A 100 -7.71 7.13 -22.98
N HIS A 101 -8.61 7.87 -23.65
CA HIS A 101 -10.05 7.64 -23.58
C HIS A 101 -10.46 6.26 -24.10
N ALA A 102 -9.79 5.79 -25.16
CA ALA A 102 -10.02 4.46 -25.73
C ALA A 102 -9.62 3.29 -24.80
N GLN A 103 -8.91 3.54 -23.71
CA GLN A 103 -8.40 2.51 -22.79
C GLN A 103 -9.10 2.58 -21.44
N GLU A 104 -9.91 1.57 -21.11
CA GLU A 104 -10.61 1.50 -19.83
C GLU A 104 -9.65 1.43 -18.63
N HIS A 105 -8.54 0.70 -18.79
CA HIS A 105 -7.52 0.47 -17.76
C HIS A 105 -6.18 1.12 -18.13
N TYR A 106 -6.23 2.36 -18.59
CA TYR A 106 -5.02 3.09 -18.99
C TYR A 106 -3.96 3.08 -17.88
N GLY A 107 -2.73 2.76 -18.25
CA GLY A 107 -1.59 2.75 -17.34
C GLY A 107 -1.45 1.49 -16.48
N LEU A 108 -2.42 0.58 -16.53
CA LEU A 108 -2.35 -0.71 -15.84
C LEU A 108 -1.95 -1.82 -16.81
N THR A 109 -1.16 -2.77 -16.32
CA THR A 109 -0.75 -3.95 -17.06
C THR A 109 -1.35 -5.19 -16.39
N ALA A 110 -2.14 -5.96 -17.15
CA ALA A 110 -2.69 -7.21 -16.65
C ALA A 110 -1.61 -8.30 -16.58
N ALA A 111 -1.68 -9.15 -15.55
CA ALA A 111 -0.84 -10.33 -15.47
C ALA A 111 -1.28 -11.40 -16.47
N THR A 112 -0.31 -12.20 -16.94
CA THR A 112 -0.52 -13.41 -17.74
C THR A 112 -0.13 -14.65 -16.93
N PRO A 113 -0.48 -15.86 -17.36
CA PRO A 113 -0.02 -17.09 -16.69
C PRO A 113 1.51 -17.22 -16.58
N GLN A 114 2.26 -16.54 -17.45
CA GLN A 114 3.72 -16.53 -17.49
C GLN A 114 4.34 -15.37 -16.69
N SER A 115 3.53 -14.46 -16.18
CA SER A 115 4.02 -13.34 -15.36
C SER A 115 4.65 -13.86 -14.06
N PRO A 116 5.66 -13.16 -13.53
CA PRO A 116 6.25 -13.48 -12.23
C PRO A 116 5.19 -13.55 -11.13
N LEU A 117 5.38 -14.50 -10.20
CA LEU A 117 4.54 -14.64 -9.01
C LEU A 117 5.19 -13.92 -7.82
N VAL A 118 4.49 -12.95 -7.30
CA VAL A 118 4.90 -12.23 -6.09
C VAL A 118 3.95 -12.58 -4.96
N MET A 119 4.49 -13.14 -3.87
CA MET A 119 3.75 -13.34 -2.63
C MET A 119 4.02 -12.19 -1.69
N ILE A 120 2.96 -11.64 -1.09
CA ILE A 120 3.05 -10.52 -0.15
C ILE A 120 2.39 -10.90 1.16
N GLU A 121 3.18 -10.89 2.24
CA GLU A 121 2.69 -11.10 3.60
C GLU A 121 2.44 -9.78 4.29
N TYR A 122 1.29 -9.64 4.91
CA TYR A 122 0.95 -8.55 5.81
C TYR A 122 -0.06 -8.98 6.87
N SER A 123 -0.29 -8.13 7.86
CA SER A 123 -1.08 -8.30 9.08
C SER A 123 -0.35 -9.05 10.19
N SER A 124 -0.12 -10.34 10.08
CA SER A 124 0.60 -11.19 11.05
C SER A 124 0.14 -11.01 12.52
N PRO A 125 -1.18 -11.17 12.79
CA PRO A 125 -1.74 -10.90 14.11
C PRO A 125 -1.51 -12.04 15.09
N ASN A 126 -1.54 -11.71 16.40
CA ASN A 126 -1.61 -12.70 17.48
C ASN A 126 -3.06 -12.88 17.91
N THR A 127 -3.51 -14.11 18.14
CA THR A 127 -4.90 -14.41 18.48
C THR A 127 -5.27 -14.16 19.95
N ASN A 128 -4.44 -13.48 20.72
CA ASN A 128 -4.70 -13.12 22.11
C ASN A 128 -5.27 -11.71 22.29
N LYS A 129 -5.44 -10.95 21.24
CA LYS A 129 -5.91 -9.55 21.29
C LYS A 129 -6.45 -9.10 19.93
N PRO A 130 -7.35 -8.08 19.90
CA PRO A 130 -7.82 -7.49 18.65
C PRO A 130 -6.71 -6.75 17.89
N LEU A 131 -6.98 -6.44 16.62
CA LEU A 131 -6.11 -5.61 15.79
C LEU A 131 -6.08 -4.17 16.33
N HIS A 132 -4.95 -3.49 16.14
CA HIS A 132 -4.74 -2.12 16.60
C HIS A 132 -4.20 -1.21 15.47
N LEU A 133 -4.02 0.09 15.75
CA LEU A 133 -3.56 1.10 14.78
C LEU A 133 -2.29 0.66 14.00
N GLY A 134 -1.34 -0.01 14.67
CA GLY A 134 -0.16 -0.57 13.99
C GLY A 134 -0.51 -1.60 12.92
N HIS A 135 -1.49 -2.48 13.20
CA HIS A 135 -2.02 -3.42 12.21
C HIS A 135 -2.77 -2.69 11.09
N VAL A 136 -3.49 -1.61 11.39
CA VAL A 136 -4.17 -0.80 10.35
C VAL A 136 -3.14 -0.31 9.34
N ARG A 137 -2.05 0.32 9.79
CA ARG A 137 -0.99 0.77 8.88
C ARG A 137 -0.38 -0.37 8.07
N ASN A 138 -0.05 -1.47 8.73
CA ASN A 138 0.50 -2.67 8.09
C ASN A 138 -0.44 -3.19 6.98
N ASN A 139 -1.71 -3.39 7.29
CA ASN A 139 -2.71 -3.92 6.36
C ASN A 139 -2.94 -2.99 5.18
N LEU A 140 -3.03 -1.69 5.41
CA LEU A 140 -3.24 -0.71 4.34
C LEU A 140 -2.04 -0.64 3.39
N LEU A 141 -0.82 -0.65 3.92
CA LEU A 141 0.41 -0.69 3.12
C LEU A 141 0.51 -1.99 2.33
N GLY A 142 0.28 -3.13 2.96
CA GLY A 142 0.36 -4.44 2.31
C GLY A 142 -0.67 -4.61 1.20
N ASN A 143 -1.91 -4.23 1.44
CA ASN A 143 -2.98 -4.30 0.45
C ASN A 143 -2.74 -3.36 -0.74
N ALA A 144 -2.35 -2.10 -0.48
CA ALA A 144 -2.03 -1.15 -1.54
C ALA A 144 -0.83 -1.62 -2.38
N LEU A 145 0.21 -2.12 -1.74
CA LEU A 145 1.38 -2.67 -2.42
C LEU A 145 1.01 -3.87 -3.31
N ALA A 146 0.17 -4.78 -2.80
CA ALA A 146 -0.32 -5.92 -3.58
C ALA A 146 -1.07 -5.48 -4.84
N ASN A 147 -1.96 -4.49 -4.72
CA ASN A 147 -2.71 -3.94 -5.85
C ASN A 147 -1.79 -3.27 -6.88
N ILE A 148 -0.80 -2.49 -6.42
CA ILE A 148 0.16 -1.79 -7.29
C ILE A 148 1.05 -2.79 -8.04
N ILE A 149 1.53 -3.82 -7.37
CA ILE A 149 2.37 -4.86 -8.00
C ILE A 149 1.54 -5.64 -9.03
N ALA A 150 0.28 -5.99 -8.72
CA ALA A 150 -0.62 -6.63 -9.67
C ALA A 150 -0.89 -5.75 -10.91
N ALA A 151 -1.07 -4.44 -10.70
CA ALA A 151 -1.28 -3.46 -11.77
C ALA A 151 -0.05 -3.28 -12.68
N ASN A 152 1.12 -3.76 -12.27
CA ASN A 152 2.35 -3.80 -13.05
C ASN A 152 2.59 -5.15 -13.74
N GLY A 153 1.56 -5.96 -13.93
CA GLY A 153 1.63 -7.19 -14.71
C GLY A 153 2.19 -8.40 -13.96
N ASN A 154 2.22 -8.37 -12.64
CA ASN A 154 2.63 -9.52 -11.83
C ASN A 154 1.40 -10.31 -11.36
N ARG A 155 1.55 -11.63 -11.24
CA ARG A 155 0.63 -12.45 -10.47
C ARG A 155 0.93 -12.21 -8.99
N VAL A 156 -0.11 -12.02 -8.18
CA VAL A 156 0.05 -11.71 -6.75
C VAL A 156 -0.73 -12.70 -5.91
N VAL A 157 -0.08 -13.21 -4.85
CA VAL A 157 -0.72 -13.97 -3.77
C VAL A 157 -0.58 -13.17 -2.49
N LYS A 158 -1.70 -12.74 -1.92
CA LYS A 158 -1.77 -12.06 -0.62
C LYS A 158 -1.85 -13.10 0.47
N THR A 159 -0.91 -13.03 1.42
CA THR A 159 -0.83 -14.00 2.51
C THR A 159 -0.70 -13.34 3.88
N ASN A 160 -1.04 -14.11 4.88
CA ASN A 160 -0.99 -13.75 6.27
C ASN A 160 -0.42 -14.93 7.06
N ILE A 161 0.32 -14.68 8.13
CA ILE A 161 0.67 -15.68 9.15
C ILE A 161 -0.04 -15.33 10.45
N VAL A 162 -0.88 -16.21 10.93
CA VAL A 162 -1.62 -16.02 12.19
C VAL A 162 -0.86 -16.72 13.31
N ASN A 163 -0.48 -15.94 14.32
CA ASN A 163 0.21 -16.45 15.51
C ASN A 163 -0.84 -16.94 16.51
N ASP A 164 -1.23 -18.18 16.36
CA ASP A 164 -2.34 -18.84 17.07
C ASP A 164 -1.90 -19.83 18.14
N ARG A 165 -0.60 -19.88 18.45
CA ARG A 165 -0.03 -20.75 19.49
C ARG A 165 0.92 -20.01 20.43
N GLY A 166 1.28 -20.67 21.52
CA GLY A 166 2.28 -20.17 22.46
C GLY A 166 1.70 -19.72 23.80
N ILE A 167 2.58 -19.26 24.67
CA ILE A 167 2.22 -18.94 26.07
C ILE A 167 1.15 -17.86 26.18
N HIS A 168 1.18 -16.84 25.29
CA HIS A 168 0.21 -15.75 25.33
C HIS A 168 -1.22 -16.22 25.01
N ILE A 169 -1.36 -17.21 24.13
CA ILE A 169 -2.66 -17.81 23.82
C ILE A 169 -3.15 -18.64 25.01
N CYS A 170 -2.26 -19.42 25.64
CA CYS A 170 -2.58 -20.20 26.85
C CYS A 170 -3.00 -19.31 28.03
N LYS A 171 -2.43 -18.09 28.14
CA LYS A 171 -2.86 -17.12 29.16
C LYS A 171 -4.33 -16.74 29.00
N SER A 172 -4.77 -16.42 27.80
CA SER A 172 -6.19 -16.10 27.51
C SER A 172 -7.09 -17.32 27.75
N MET A 173 -6.66 -18.52 27.33
CA MET A 173 -7.41 -19.76 27.52
C MET A 173 -7.59 -20.05 29.01
N LEU A 174 -6.54 -19.96 29.80
CA LEU A 174 -6.58 -20.21 31.24
C LEU A 174 -7.47 -19.19 31.98
N ALA A 175 -7.35 -17.91 31.65
CA ALA A 175 -8.22 -16.87 32.22
C ALA A 175 -9.70 -17.11 31.91
N TRP A 176 -10.00 -17.53 30.68
CA TRP A 176 -11.38 -17.89 30.33
C TRP A 176 -11.92 -19.05 31.13
N LEU A 177 -11.11 -20.11 31.32
CA LEU A 177 -11.50 -21.25 32.15
C LEU A 177 -11.75 -20.86 33.61
N LYS A 178 -10.90 -20.00 34.18
CA LYS A 178 -10.98 -19.63 35.60
C LYS A 178 -12.04 -18.56 35.88
N TYR A 179 -12.21 -17.61 35.00
CA TYR A 179 -13.00 -16.39 35.26
C TYR A 179 -14.14 -16.16 34.28
N GLY A 180 -14.24 -16.96 33.22
CA GLY A 180 -15.20 -16.71 32.12
C GLY A 180 -16.59 -17.26 32.35
N ASN A 181 -16.78 -18.19 33.25
CA ASN A 181 -18.08 -18.83 33.51
C ASN A 181 -18.84 -19.30 32.27
N GLY A 182 -18.08 -19.75 31.24
CA GLY A 182 -18.66 -20.21 29.96
C GLY A 182 -19.11 -19.10 29.03
N GLU A 183 -18.71 -17.86 29.25
CA GLU A 183 -19.03 -16.73 28.38
C GLU A 183 -18.57 -16.98 26.93
N THR A 184 -19.42 -16.60 25.96
CA THR A 184 -19.16 -16.73 24.52
C THR A 184 -19.36 -15.40 23.83
N PRO A 185 -18.92 -15.21 22.56
CA PRO A 185 -19.24 -14.01 21.80
C PRO A 185 -20.76 -13.76 21.72
N GLU A 186 -21.56 -14.79 21.54
CA GLU A 186 -23.01 -14.69 21.48
C GLU A 186 -23.61 -14.28 22.83
N SER A 187 -23.17 -14.87 23.93
CA SER A 187 -23.70 -14.55 25.27
C SER A 187 -23.29 -13.16 25.77
N SER A 188 -22.11 -12.69 25.37
CA SER A 188 -21.57 -11.39 25.77
C SER A 188 -21.95 -10.25 24.82
N GLY A 189 -22.34 -10.57 23.59
CA GLY A 189 -22.52 -9.58 22.52
C GLY A 189 -21.23 -8.93 22.05
N LYS A 190 -20.06 -9.52 22.37
CA LYS A 190 -18.74 -9.02 21.94
C LYS A 190 -18.18 -9.83 20.79
N LYS A 191 -17.45 -9.17 19.88
CA LYS A 191 -16.63 -9.88 18.90
C LYS A 191 -15.63 -10.82 19.59
N GLY A 192 -15.35 -11.96 18.96
CA GLY A 192 -14.49 -12.98 19.53
C GLY A 192 -13.07 -12.50 19.88
N ASP A 193 -12.45 -11.70 19.03
CA ASP A 193 -11.12 -11.13 19.26
C ASP A 193 -11.10 -10.13 20.43
N HIS A 194 -12.15 -9.34 20.60
CA HIS A 194 -12.32 -8.45 21.76
C HIS A 194 -12.57 -9.24 23.05
N LEU A 195 -13.43 -10.26 22.99
CA LEU A 195 -13.68 -11.12 24.16
C LEU A 195 -12.42 -11.81 24.66
N ILE A 196 -11.65 -12.41 23.75
CA ILE A 196 -10.39 -13.08 24.09
C ILE A 196 -9.34 -12.07 24.59
N GLY A 197 -9.30 -10.87 24.00
CA GLY A 197 -8.48 -9.77 24.47
C GLY A 197 -8.80 -9.37 25.92
N ASP A 198 -10.06 -9.32 26.30
CA ASP A 198 -10.48 -9.05 27.68
C ASP A 198 -9.94 -10.13 28.66
N TYR A 199 -9.93 -11.40 28.25
CA TYR A 199 -9.35 -12.48 29.07
C TYR A 199 -7.83 -12.46 29.12
N TYR A 200 -7.16 -12.01 28.07
CA TYR A 200 -5.72 -11.77 28.12
C TYR A 200 -5.37 -10.71 29.16
N VAL A 201 -6.14 -9.63 29.20
CA VAL A 201 -6.03 -8.56 30.20
C VAL A 201 -6.35 -9.06 31.60
N ALA A 202 -7.40 -9.86 31.76
CA ALA A 202 -7.78 -10.46 33.02
C ALA A 202 -6.64 -11.36 33.57
N PHE A 203 -5.99 -12.16 32.71
CA PHE A 203 -4.82 -12.93 33.11
C PHE A 203 -3.73 -12.02 33.67
N ASP A 204 -3.35 -10.96 32.96
CA ASP A 204 -2.28 -10.07 33.40
C ASP A 204 -2.59 -9.39 34.73
N LYS A 205 -3.84 -9.00 34.96
CA LYS A 205 -4.31 -8.41 36.21
C LYS A 205 -4.17 -9.39 37.40
N HIS A 206 -4.64 -10.61 37.22
CA HIS A 206 -4.54 -11.64 38.27
C HIS A 206 -3.10 -12.08 38.51
N TYR A 207 -2.31 -12.21 37.46
CA TYR A 207 -0.89 -12.53 37.55
C TYR A 207 -0.10 -11.46 38.31
N LYS A 208 -0.32 -10.19 38.04
CA LYS A 208 0.29 -9.06 38.77
C LYS A 208 -0.11 -9.07 40.26
N ALA A 209 -1.36 -9.38 40.54
CA ALA A 209 -1.82 -9.50 41.94
C ALA A 209 -1.11 -10.65 42.70
N GLU A 210 -0.99 -11.84 42.09
CA GLU A 210 -0.22 -12.95 42.65
C GLU A 210 1.25 -12.58 42.89
N VAL A 211 1.90 -11.97 41.92
CA VAL A 211 3.32 -11.56 42.04
C VAL A 211 3.49 -10.56 43.19
N ASN A 212 2.58 -9.59 43.33
CA ASN A 212 2.62 -8.62 44.42
C ASN A 212 2.45 -9.29 45.79
N GLU A 213 1.50 -10.24 45.94
CA GLU A 213 1.30 -10.99 47.18
C GLU A 213 2.55 -11.79 47.55
N LEU A 214 3.21 -12.44 46.60
CA LEU A 214 4.44 -13.18 46.81
C LEU A 214 5.63 -12.27 47.21
N MET A 215 5.68 -11.07 46.64
CA MET A 215 6.67 -10.06 47.03
C MET A 215 6.43 -9.55 48.45
N GLU A 216 5.18 -9.35 48.87
CA GLU A 216 4.82 -8.98 50.22
C GLU A 216 5.21 -10.07 51.24
N GLN A 217 5.27 -11.32 50.79
CA GLN A 217 5.76 -12.46 51.58
C GLN A 217 7.30 -12.55 51.64
N GLY A 218 8.02 -11.60 51.04
CA GLY A 218 9.47 -11.48 51.12
C GLY A 218 10.25 -12.02 49.91
N MET A 219 9.58 -12.40 48.82
CA MET A 219 10.24 -12.80 47.58
C MET A 219 10.72 -11.58 46.79
N THR A 220 11.83 -11.73 46.06
CA THR A 220 12.20 -10.80 45.01
C THR A 220 11.17 -10.86 43.86
N LYS A 221 11.14 -9.84 43.00
CA LYS A 221 10.24 -9.84 41.86
C LYS A 221 10.46 -11.06 40.95
N GLU A 222 11.72 -11.40 40.67
CA GLU A 222 12.10 -12.54 39.82
C GLU A 222 11.67 -13.88 40.44
N GLU A 223 11.85 -14.02 41.77
CA GLU A 223 11.38 -15.20 42.51
C GLU A 223 9.85 -15.30 42.50
N ALA A 224 9.14 -14.20 42.70
CA ALA A 224 7.69 -14.13 42.68
C ALA A 224 7.11 -14.46 41.29
N GLU A 225 7.68 -13.90 40.23
CA GLU A 225 7.31 -14.22 38.86
C GLU A 225 7.52 -15.70 38.49
N ALA A 226 8.64 -16.29 38.95
CA ALA A 226 8.93 -17.72 38.77
C ALA A 226 8.01 -18.63 39.59
N ALA A 227 7.57 -18.18 40.77
CA ALA A 227 6.74 -18.93 41.68
C ALA A 227 5.23 -18.83 41.42
N SER A 228 4.79 -17.87 40.59
CA SER A 228 3.36 -17.62 40.31
C SER A 228 2.63 -18.91 39.91
N PRO A 229 1.61 -19.35 40.65
CA PRO A 229 0.78 -20.50 40.29
C PRO A 229 0.09 -20.32 38.93
N LEU A 230 -0.45 -19.12 38.66
CA LEU A 230 -1.17 -18.83 37.43
C LEU A 230 -0.25 -18.98 36.20
N MET A 231 0.98 -18.47 36.27
CA MET A 231 1.96 -18.61 35.20
C MET A 231 2.42 -20.07 35.02
N LYS A 232 2.56 -20.82 36.09
CA LYS A 232 2.87 -22.28 36.04
C LYS A 232 1.77 -23.03 35.31
N GLU A 233 0.51 -22.81 35.66
CA GLU A 233 -0.64 -23.43 34.99
C GLU A 233 -0.70 -23.07 33.49
N ALA A 234 -0.38 -21.83 33.12
CA ALA A 234 -0.33 -21.42 31.71
C ALA A 234 0.79 -22.17 30.95
N ARG A 235 1.96 -22.34 31.57
CA ARG A 235 3.07 -23.12 30.97
C ARG A 235 2.71 -24.62 30.86
N GLU A 236 2.08 -25.19 31.86
CA GLU A 236 1.59 -26.58 31.81
C GLU A 236 0.55 -26.76 30.69
N MET A 237 -0.34 -25.78 30.50
CA MET A 237 -1.31 -25.80 29.41
C MET A 237 -0.60 -25.80 28.05
N LEU A 238 0.47 -25.01 27.85
CA LEU A 238 1.26 -25.02 26.61
C LEU A 238 1.91 -26.40 26.39
N VAL A 239 2.49 -27.01 27.43
CA VAL A 239 3.06 -28.36 27.32
C VAL A 239 2.00 -29.38 26.90
N LYS A 240 0.81 -29.34 27.51
CA LYS A 240 -0.33 -30.20 27.14
C LYS A 240 -0.76 -29.95 25.70
N TRP A 241 -0.81 -28.69 25.27
CA TRP A 241 -1.12 -28.34 23.88
C TRP A 241 -0.12 -28.95 22.89
N GLU A 242 1.18 -28.85 23.18
CA GLU A 242 2.25 -29.42 22.35
C GLU A 242 2.22 -30.95 22.34
N ALA A 243 1.83 -31.57 23.46
CA ALA A 243 1.64 -33.02 23.58
C ALA A 243 0.37 -33.54 22.89
N GLY A 244 -0.48 -32.65 22.34
CA GLY A 244 -1.72 -33.01 21.65
C GLY A 244 -2.87 -33.36 22.58
N ASP A 245 -2.88 -32.88 23.83
CA ASP A 245 -3.97 -33.12 24.79
C ASP A 245 -5.33 -32.72 24.17
N PRO A 246 -6.30 -33.66 24.11
CA PRO A 246 -7.55 -33.43 23.39
C PRO A 246 -8.40 -32.31 23.97
N GLU A 247 -8.43 -32.16 25.31
CA GLU A 247 -9.24 -31.13 25.97
C GLU A 247 -8.64 -29.73 25.74
N VAL A 248 -7.32 -29.61 25.88
CA VAL A 248 -6.61 -28.34 25.65
C VAL A 248 -6.70 -27.94 24.18
N ARG A 249 -6.54 -28.90 23.26
CA ARG A 249 -6.70 -28.65 21.82
C ARG A 249 -8.12 -28.24 21.41
N ALA A 250 -9.13 -28.85 22.02
CA ALA A 250 -10.54 -28.49 21.75
C ALA A 250 -10.85 -27.06 22.23
N LEU A 251 -10.37 -26.70 23.43
CA LEU A 251 -10.51 -25.33 23.96
C LEU A 251 -9.78 -24.33 23.10
N TRP A 252 -8.53 -24.61 22.75
CA TRP A 252 -7.71 -23.79 21.86
C TRP A 252 -8.39 -23.53 20.53
N LYS A 253 -8.90 -24.58 19.88
CA LYS A 253 -9.62 -24.45 18.61
C LYS A 253 -10.86 -23.59 18.74
N LYS A 254 -11.70 -23.85 19.76
CA LYS A 254 -12.92 -23.09 20.02
C LYS A 254 -12.64 -21.59 20.17
N MET A 255 -11.66 -21.22 20.99
CA MET A 255 -11.34 -19.82 21.25
C MET A 255 -10.67 -19.15 20.07
N ASN A 256 -9.79 -19.83 19.33
CA ASN A 256 -9.20 -19.27 18.12
C ASN A 256 -10.23 -19.11 16.99
N ASP A 257 -11.20 -20.02 16.85
CA ASP A 257 -12.29 -19.87 15.87
C ASP A 257 -13.08 -18.56 16.13
N TRP A 258 -13.28 -18.19 17.40
CA TRP A 258 -13.91 -16.90 17.74
C TRP A 258 -13.04 -15.70 17.33
N VAL A 259 -11.74 -15.80 17.53
CA VAL A 259 -10.81 -14.73 17.15
C VAL A 259 -10.73 -14.60 15.63
N TYR A 260 -10.65 -15.71 14.90
CA TYR A 260 -10.62 -15.69 13.43
C TYR A 260 -11.86 -15.02 12.84
N ALA A 261 -13.05 -15.35 13.37
CA ALA A 261 -14.29 -14.70 12.97
C ALA A 261 -14.25 -13.18 13.23
N GLY A 262 -13.70 -12.76 14.39
CA GLY A 262 -13.52 -11.35 14.72
C GLY A 262 -12.54 -10.63 13.79
N PHE A 263 -11.41 -11.24 13.47
CA PHE A 263 -10.46 -10.70 12.52
C PHE A 263 -11.06 -10.55 11.12
N ASP A 264 -11.85 -11.53 10.66
CA ASP A 264 -12.51 -11.47 9.36
C ASP A 264 -13.47 -10.27 9.24
N GLU A 265 -14.18 -9.93 10.32
CA GLU A 265 -15.00 -8.72 10.35
C GLU A 265 -14.17 -7.45 10.23
N THR A 266 -13.07 -7.35 10.97
CA THR A 266 -12.15 -6.20 10.92
C THR A 266 -11.54 -6.06 9.53
N TYR A 267 -11.05 -7.15 8.92
CA TYR A 267 -10.50 -7.13 7.56
C TYR A 267 -11.54 -6.72 6.52
N ARG A 268 -12.77 -7.23 6.64
CA ARG A 268 -13.87 -6.87 5.73
C ARG A 268 -14.19 -5.38 5.83
N MET A 269 -14.29 -4.83 7.04
CA MET A 269 -14.49 -3.39 7.25
C MET A 269 -13.35 -2.56 6.67
N MET A 270 -12.11 -2.99 6.88
CA MET A 270 -10.92 -2.32 6.35
C MET A 270 -10.79 -2.46 4.82
N GLY A 271 -11.48 -3.42 4.21
CA GLY A 271 -11.40 -3.69 2.78
C GLY A 271 -10.11 -4.40 2.37
N VAL A 272 -9.55 -5.23 3.26
CA VAL A 272 -8.38 -6.06 2.99
C VAL A 272 -8.76 -7.54 2.97
N SER A 273 -8.02 -8.34 2.21
CA SER A 273 -8.27 -9.77 2.04
C SER A 273 -6.97 -10.54 1.82
N PHE A 274 -7.06 -11.86 2.00
CA PHE A 274 -5.94 -12.77 1.83
C PHE A 274 -6.36 -13.96 0.94
N ASP A 275 -5.46 -14.36 0.05
CA ASP A 275 -5.65 -15.53 -0.81
C ASP A 275 -5.28 -16.82 -0.08
N LYS A 276 -4.30 -16.74 0.83
CA LYS A 276 -3.84 -17.87 1.65
C LYS A 276 -3.48 -17.38 3.04
N ILE A 277 -3.96 -18.09 4.05
CA ILE A 277 -3.61 -17.87 5.45
C ILE A 277 -2.77 -19.06 5.93
N TYR A 278 -1.63 -18.77 6.55
CA TYR A 278 -0.81 -19.73 7.25
C TYR A 278 -1.02 -19.57 8.76
N TYR A 279 -0.90 -20.67 9.49
CA TYR A 279 -1.05 -20.68 10.94
C TYR A 279 0.24 -21.18 11.58
N GLU A 280 0.73 -20.47 12.59
CA GLU A 280 1.94 -20.86 13.31
C GLU A 280 1.82 -22.25 13.93
N SER A 281 0.62 -22.61 14.38
CA SER A 281 0.31 -23.96 14.91
C SER A 281 0.57 -25.10 13.91
N GLU A 282 0.61 -24.80 12.61
CA GLU A 282 0.87 -25.77 11.53
C GLU A 282 2.33 -25.72 11.05
N THR A 283 2.97 -24.54 11.08
CA THR A 283 4.28 -24.32 10.44
C THR A 283 5.48 -24.50 11.37
N TYR A 284 5.29 -24.43 12.69
CA TYR A 284 6.40 -24.37 13.65
C TYR A 284 7.29 -25.62 13.69
N LEU A 285 6.75 -26.81 13.41
CA LEU A 285 7.50 -28.06 13.43
C LEU A 285 8.49 -28.20 12.26
N GLU A 286 8.13 -27.66 11.08
CA GLU A 286 9.00 -27.74 9.89
C GLU A 286 10.30 -26.94 10.09
N GLY A 287 10.23 -25.78 10.73
CA GLY A 287 11.41 -24.98 11.02
C GLY A 287 12.40 -25.71 11.93
N LYS A 288 11.92 -26.38 12.98
CA LYS A 288 12.76 -27.17 13.86
C LYS A 288 13.47 -28.31 13.12
N LYS A 289 12.74 -29.01 12.25
CA LYS A 289 13.31 -30.07 11.41
C LYS A 289 14.45 -29.54 10.53
N LYS A 290 14.25 -28.39 9.89
CA LYS A 290 15.26 -27.76 9.03
C LYS A 290 16.51 -27.31 9.79
N VAL A 291 16.34 -26.78 10.99
CA VAL A 291 17.46 -26.40 11.86
C VAL A 291 18.28 -27.65 12.25
N LEU A 292 17.62 -28.75 12.58
CA LEU A 292 18.32 -30.02 12.91
C LEU A 292 19.04 -30.61 11.68
N GLU A 293 18.44 -30.56 10.48
CA GLU A 293 19.11 -30.93 9.24
C GLU A 293 20.37 -30.06 8.98
N GLY A 294 20.28 -28.75 9.24
CA GLY A 294 21.41 -27.82 9.15
C GLY A 294 22.51 -28.13 10.18
N LEU A 295 22.13 -28.52 11.38
CA LEU A 295 23.07 -28.96 12.41
C LEU A 295 23.82 -30.24 11.98
N ASP A 296 23.12 -31.24 11.44
CA ASP A 296 23.71 -32.49 10.94
C ASP A 296 24.65 -32.25 9.77
N LYS A 297 24.39 -31.24 8.95
CA LYS A 297 25.26 -30.80 7.83
C LYS A 297 26.43 -29.92 8.27
N GLY A 298 26.56 -29.58 9.57
CA GLY A 298 27.61 -28.72 10.09
C GLY A 298 27.45 -27.22 9.77
N LEU A 299 26.25 -26.79 9.33
CA LEU A 299 25.94 -25.39 9.07
C LEU A 299 25.68 -24.59 10.35
N PHE A 300 25.25 -25.28 11.39
CA PHE A 300 24.96 -24.78 12.73
C PHE A 300 25.75 -25.55 13.77
N TYR A 301 25.79 -25.07 15.00
CA TYR A 301 26.52 -25.73 16.08
C TYR A 301 25.67 -25.80 17.36
N ARG A 302 25.99 -26.77 18.20
CA ARG A 302 25.33 -26.96 19.49
C ARG A 302 26.25 -26.51 20.63
N LYS A 303 25.71 -25.74 21.57
CA LYS A 303 26.41 -25.37 22.79
C LYS A 303 26.29 -26.48 23.86
N GLU A 304 27.10 -26.39 24.92
CA GLU A 304 27.11 -27.34 26.03
C GLU A 304 25.75 -27.46 26.74
N ASP A 305 24.97 -26.40 26.78
CA ASP A 305 23.61 -26.36 27.32
C ASP A 305 22.54 -27.03 26.41
N GLY A 306 22.95 -27.56 25.25
CA GLY A 306 22.06 -28.21 24.29
C GLY A 306 21.43 -27.28 23.28
N SER A 307 21.55 -25.95 23.40
CA SER A 307 21.01 -24.99 22.47
C SER A 307 21.71 -25.01 21.10
N VAL A 308 20.99 -24.70 20.02
CA VAL A 308 21.51 -24.68 18.64
C VAL A 308 21.62 -23.26 18.15
N TRP A 309 22.76 -22.94 17.58
CA TRP A 309 23.15 -21.59 17.14
C TRP A 309 23.71 -21.58 15.73
N ALA A 310 23.53 -20.45 15.04
CA ALA A 310 24.23 -20.12 13.79
C ALA A 310 25.34 -19.11 14.08
N ASP A 311 26.53 -19.34 13.56
CA ASP A 311 27.62 -18.36 13.54
C ASP A 311 27.51 -17.51 12.28
N LEU A 312 27.23 -16.21 12.44
CA LEU A 312 27.06 -15.24 11.36
C LEU A 312 28.19 -14.19 11.35
N THR A 313 29.30 -14.46 12.04
CA THR A 313 30.43 -13.52 12.14
C THR A 313 31.11 -13.24 10.81
N ASN A 314 31.10 -14.19 9.88
CA ASN A 314 31.61 -13.98 8.51
C ASN A 314 30.79 -12.97 7.71
N GLU A 315 29.53 -12.78 8.05
CA GLU A 315 28.62 -11.78 7.47
C GLU A 315 28.60 -10.47 8.27
N GLY A 316 29.47 -10.36 9.27
CA GLY A 316 29.56 -9.18 10.14
C GLY A 316 28.41 -9.08 11.15
N LEU A 317 27.75 -10.19 11.46
CA LEU A 317 26.65 -10.29 12.40
C LEU A 317 27.05 -11.15 13.62
N ASP A 318 26.23 -11.11 14.68
CA ASP A 318 26.43 -11.94 15.88
C ASP A 318 25.97 -13.38 15.67
N HIS A 319 26.30 -14.24 16.65
CA HIS A 319 25.73 -15.59 16.71
C HIS A 319 24.22 -15.53 16.96
N LYS A 320 23.46 -16.34 16.24
CA LYS A 320 21.99 -16.39 16.34
C LYS A 320 21.49 -17.68 16.93
N LEU A 321 20.70 -17.58 17.99
CA LEU A 321 19.99 -18.71 18.58
C LEU A 321 18.90 -19.22 17.62
N LEU A 322 18.86 -20.53 17.41
CA LEU A 322 17.86 -21.21 16.56
C LEU A 322 16.98 -22.17 17.36
N LEU A 323 17.55 -22.92 18.30
CA LEU A 323 16.78 -23.75 19.24
C LEU A 323 17.29 -23.50 20.66
N ARG A 324 16.37 -23.39 21.61
CA ARG A 324 16.70 -23.28 23.03
C ARG A 324 17.27 -24.59 23.57
N SER A 325 17.83 -24.56 24.79
CA SER A 325 18.39 -25.72 25.46
C SER A 325 17.38 -26.86 25.67
N ASP A 326 16.11 -26.54 25.82
CA ASP A 326 15.01 -27.51 25.91
C ASP A 326 14.53 -28.03 24.54
N GLY A 327 15.17 -27.60 23.44
CA GLY A 327 14.84 -27.97 22.07
C GLY A 327 13.65 -27.20 21.47
N THR A 328 13.12 -26.18 22.16
CA THR A 328 12.01 -25.36 21.62
C THR A 328 12.51 -24.36 20.60
N SER A 329 11.65 -24.06 19.63
CA SER A 329 11.90 -23.11 18.55
C SER A 329 11.82 -21.67 19.02
N VAL A 330 12.60 -20.78 18.38
CA VAL A 330 12.48 -19.33 18.45
C VAL A 330 11.78 -18.81 17.18
N TYR A 331 11.43 -17.52 17.13
CA TYR A 331 10.77 -16.91 15.97
C TYR A 331 11.52 -17.14 14.65
N MET A 332 12.85 -17.05 14.66
CA MET A 332 13.67 -17.30 13.46
C MET A 332 13.45 -18.70 12.90
N THR A 333 13.36 -19.70 13.77
CA THR A 333 13.12 -21.10 13.38
C THR A 333 11.73 -21.27 12.75
N GLN A 334 10.73 -20.60 13.33
CA GLN A 334 9.36 -20.64 12.83
C GLN A 334 9.27 -20.00 11.45
N ASP A 335 9.95 -18.87 11.22
CA ASP A 335 9.98 -18.19 9.93
C ASP A 335 10.67 -19.01 8.84
N ILE A 336 11.72 -19.77 9.18
CA ILE A 336 12.35 -20.72 8.26
C ILE A 336 11.32 -21.77 7.79
N GLY A 337 10.56 -22.36 8.71
CA GLY A 337 9.55 -23.36 8.39
C GLY A 337 8.40 -22.80 7.55
N THR A 338 7.93 -21.61 7.88
CA THR A 338 6.86 -20.93 7.12
C THR A 338 7.33 -20.57 5.72
N ALA A 339 8.54 -20.07 5.56
CA ALA A 339 9.11 -19.73 4.26
C ALA A 339 9.22 -20.99 3.37
N GLU A 340 9.73 -22.10 3.91
CA GLU A 340 9.81 -23.36 3.18
C GLU A 340 8.44 -23.82 2.69
N GLN A 341 7.43 -23.80 3.55
CA GLN A 341 6.08 -24.23 3.18
C GLN A 341 5.49 -23.35 2.08
N ARG A 342 5.70 -22.04 2.13
CA ARG A 342 5.21 -21.10 1.10
C ARG A 342 5.81 -21.39 -0.27
N PHE A 343 7.11 -21.60 -0.34
CA PHE A 343 7.80 -21.91 -1.59
C PHE A 343 7.50 -23.34 -2.09
N ALA A 344 7.06 -24.25 -1.21
CA ALA A 344 6.53 -25.54 -1.61
C ALA A 344 5.11 -25.42 -2.19
N ASP A 345 4.26 -24.56 -1.64
CA ASP A 345 2.88 -24.37 -2.07
C ASP A 345 2.78 -23.57 -3.39
N TYR A 346 3.70 -22.64 -3.65
CA TYR A 346 3.64 -21.73 -4.79
C TYR A 346 5.00 -21.57 -5.47
N PRO A 347 5.05 -21.47 -6.81
CA PRO A 347 6.27 -21.16 -7.55
C PRO A 347 6.59 -19.65 -7.44
N ILE A 348 7.06 -19.22 -6.27
CA ILE A 348 7.27 -17.81 -5.92
C ILE A 348 8.55 -17.30 -6.58
N ASP A 349 8.45 -16.23 -7.37
CA ASP A 349 9.62 -15.51 -7.91
C ASP A 349 10.14 -14.45 -6.91
N LYS A 350 9.23 -13.85 -6.13
CA LYS A 350 9.59 -12.86 -5.10
C LYS A 350 8.64 -12.96 -3.91
N MET A 351 9.21 -13.00 -2.71
CA MET A 351 8.48 -12.96 -1.43
C MET A 351 8.71 -11.62 -0.74
N ILE A 352 7.62 -10.90 -0.46
CA ILE A 352 7.66 -9.60 0.22
C ILE A 352 7.02 -9.73 1.60
N TYR A 353 7.77 -9.35 2.64
CA TYR A 353 7.30 -9.25 4.01
C TYR A 353 7.06 -7.79 4.37
N VAL A 354 5.81 -7.43 4.65
CA VAL A 354 5.42 -6.10 5.10
C VAL A 354 5.48 -6.06 6.62
N VAL A 355 6.60 -5.60 7.16
CA VAL A 355 6.89 -5.64 8.61
C VAL A 355 7.58 -4.34 9.04
N GLY A 356 7.36 -3.92 10.28
CA GLY A 356 7.97 -2.71 10.84
C GLY A 356 9.49 -2.71 10.82
N ASN A 357 10.09 -1.53 10.83
CA ASN A 357 11.53 -1.33 10.70
C ASN A 357 12.35 -1.87 11.88
N GLU A 358 11.74 -2.13 13.02
CA GLU A 358 12.38 -2.80 14.16
C GLU A 358 12.81 -4.23 13.85
N GLN A 359 12.29 -4.85 12.79
CA GLN A 359 12.61 -6.21 12.35
C GLN A 359 13.67 -6.28 11.23
N ASN A 360 14.33 -5.19 10.87
CA ASN A 360 15.31 -5.16 9.79
C ASN A 360 16.42 -6.22 9.97
N TYR A 361 16.98 -6.32 11.18
CA TYR A 361 18.00 -7.30 11.52
C TYR A 361 17.48 -8.74 11.39
N HIS A 362 16.26 -9.00 11.82
CA HIS A 362 15.63 -10.33 11.75
C HIS A 362 15.54 -10.85 10.32
N PHE A 363 15.07 -10.02 9.36
CA PHE A 363 14.93 -10.42 7.96
C PHE A 363 16.27 -10.55 7.24
N GLN A 364 17.28 -9.76 7.62
CA GLN A 364 18.64 -9.93 7.13
C GLN A 364 19.19 -11.31 7.53
N VAL A 365 19.04 -11.69 8.78
CA VAL A 365 19.46 -13.01 9.29
C VAL A 365 18.68 -14.14 8.62
N LEU A 366 17.36 -14.02 8.48
CA LEU A 366 16.52 -15.02 7.82
C LEU A 366 17.00 -15.32 6.40
N SER A 367 17.27 -14.29 5.59
CA SER A 367 17.77 -14.46 4.22
C SER A 367 19.10 -15.23 4.18
N ILE A 368 20.02 -14.90 5.07
CA ILE A 368 21.32 -15.59 5.18
C ILE A 368 21.15 -17.07 5.55
N LEU A 369 20.31 -17.36 6.53
CA LEU A 369 20.08 -18.73 7.01
C LEU A 369 19.42 -19.61 5.94
N LEU A 370 18.47 -19.05 5.19
CA LEU A 370 17.82 -19.75 4.08
C LEU A 370 18.81 -20.07 2.96
N ASP A 371 19.69 -19.13 2.60
CA ASP A 371 20.75 -19.34 1.62
C ASP A 371 21.72 -20.45 2.09
N ARG A 372 22.17 -20.44 3.36
CA ARG A 372 23.01 -21.48 3.93
C ARG A 372 22.36 -22.86 3.96
N LEU A 373 21.05 -22.92 4.20
CA LEU A 373 20.27 -24.17 4.15
C LEU A 373 20.10 -24.73 2.73
N GLY A 374 20.57 -23.99 1.71
CA GLY A 374 20.52 -24.40 0.33
C GLY A 374 19.24 -24.04 -0.41
N PHE A 375 18.47 -23.11 0.14
CA PHE A 375 17.29 -22.57 -0.53
C PHE A 375 17.70 -21.45 -1.47
N GLU A 376 17.77 -21.73 -2.77
CA GLU A 376 18.13 -20.75 -3.80
C GLU A 376 17.22 -19.52 -3.79
N TRP A 377 15.96 -19.70 -3.44
CA TRP A 377 14.98 -18.65 -3.30
C TRP A 377 15.18 -17.75 -2.06
N GLY A 378 16.10 -18.06 -1.17
CA GLY A 378 16.40 -17.21 0.00
C GLY A 378 16.75 -15.76 -0.39
N LYS A 379 17.37 -15.56 -1.57
CA LYS A 379 17.67 -14.23 -2.14
C LYS A 379 16.45 -13.51 -2.72
N SER A 380 15.34 -14.21 -2.93
CA SER A 380 14.07 -13.62 -3.42
C SER A 380 13.23 -12.98 -2.32
N LEU A 381 13.72 -12.95 -1.08
CA LEU A 381 13.04 -12.32 0.05
C LEU A 381 13.28 -10.81 0.06
N VAL A 382 12.21 -10.06 0.21
CA VAL A 382 12.25 -8.60 0.36
C VAL A 382 11.54 -8.22 1.66
N HIS A 383 12.24 -7.53 2.54
CA HIS A 383 11.62 -6.87 3.68
C HIS A 383 11.15 -5.48 3.27
N PHE A 384 9.84 -5.31 3.09
CA PHE A 384 9.25 -4.00 2.98
C PHE A 384 9.13 -3.39 4.38
N SER A 385 10.14 -2.61 4.72
CA SER A 385 10.30 -2.00 6.04
C SER A 385 9.54 -0.68 6.12
N TYR A 386 8.69 -0.51 7.13
CA TYR A 386 7.94 0.72 7.33
C TYR A 386 8.09 1.28 8.74
N GLY A 387 7.88 2.60 8.88
CA GLY A 387 7.96 3.32 10.14
C GLY A 387 6.69 3.17 10.99
N MET A 388 6.77 3.60 12.25
CA MET A 388 5.67 3.51 13.22
C MET A 388 4.58 4.55 12.94
N VAL A 389 3.36 4.25 13.40
CA VAL A 389 2.23 5.18 13.42
C VAL A 389 1.76 5.42 14.85
N GLU A 390 1.55 6.70 15.17
CA GLU A 390 1.10 7.14 16.49
C GLU A 390 -0.11 8.06 16.34
N LEU A 391 -0.84 8.27 17.44
CA LEU A 391 -1.87 9.29 17.54
C LEU A 391 -1.34 10.53 18.27
N PRO A 392 -1.92 11.71 18.04
CA PRO A 392 -1.69 12.88 18.88
C PRO A 392 -2.05 12.58 20.34
N GLU A 393 -1.21 13.02 21.28
CA GLU A 393 -1.41 12.75 22.71
C GLU A 393 -2.85 13.10 23.17
N GLY A 394 -3.47 12.14 23.83
CA GLY A 394 -4.69 12.34 24.62
C GLY A 394 -6.02 12.10 23.92
N LYS A 395 -6.10 11.63 22.65
CA LYS A 395 -7.38 11.59 21.94
C LYS A 395 -8.00 10.23 21.66
N MET A 396 -7.23 9.17 21.53
CA MET A 396 -7.79 7.82 21.38
C MET A 396 -7.00 6.89 22.26
N LYS A 397 -7.50 6.67 23.46
CA LYS A 397 -6.90 5.69 24.38
C LYS A 397 -7.70 4.41 24.30
N SER A 398 -7.02 3.27 24.13
CA SER A 398 -7.60 2.00 24.53
C SER A 398 -8.03 2.09 26.00
N ARG A 399 -8.95 1.27 26.43
CA ARG A 399 -9.40 1.20 27.84
C ARG A 399 -8.24 1.03 28.83
N GLU A 400 -7.05 0.67 28.35
CA GLU A 400 -5.80 0.53 29.12
C GLU A 400 -4.70 1.56 28.79
N GLY A 401 -4.96 2.54 27.94
CA GLY A 401 -4.10 3.71 27.77
C GLY A 401 -2.90 3.56 26.83
N THR A 402 -2.66 2.40 26.18
CA THR A 402 -1.43 2.14 25.43
C THR A 402 -1.61 1.76 23.95
N VAL A 403 -2.78 1.23 23.55
CA VAL A 403 -3.00 0.75 22.17
C VAL A 403 -4.38 1.18 21.67
N VAL A 404 -4.44 1.66 20.42
CA VAL A 404 -5.68 2.08 19.76
C VAL A 404 -6.26 0.90 18.99
N ASP A 405 -7.47 0.47 19.37
CA ASP A 405 -8.21 -0.60 18.71
C ASP A 405 -8.60 -0.20 17.27
N ALA A 406 -8.42 -1.13 16.32
CA ALA A 406 -8.69 -0.88 14.91
C ALA A 406 -10.18 -0.67 14.62
N ASP A 407 -11.06 -1.43 15.27
CA ASP A 407 -12.51 -1.32 15.07
C ASP A 407 -13.03 0.00 15.63
N ASP A 408 -12.57 0.39 16.82
CA ASP A 408 -12.92 1.67 17.45
C ASP A 408 -12.46 2.86 16.60
N LEU A 409 -11.23 2.77 16.04
CA LEU A 409 -10.70 3.79 15.15
C LEU A 409 -11.55 3.95 13.89
N MET A 410 -11.88 2.85 13.23
CA MET A 410 -12.69 2.87 12.01
C MET A 410 -14.11 3.38 12.29
N ALA A 411 -14.72 2.94 13.40
CA ALA A 411 -16.03 3.40 13.82
C ALA A 411 -16.04 4.91 14.11
N GLU A 412 -15.03 5.43 14.79
CA GLU A 412 -14.90 6.87 15.06
C GLU A 412 -14.71 7.67 13.77
N MET A 413 -13.91 7.17 12.83
CA MET A 413 -13.73 7.85 11.55
C MET A 413 -15.02 7.91 10.74
N ILE A 414 -15.82 6.84 10.73
CA ILE A 414 -17.12 6.82 10.07
C ILE A 414 -18.10 7.79 10.74
N ALA A 415 -18.14 7.81 12.06
CA ALA A 415 -19.00 8.74 12.82
C ALA A 415 -18.61 10.21 12.56
N THR A 416 -17.32 10.53 12.59
CA THR A 416 -16.81 11.87 12.29
C THR A 416 -17.12 12.27 10.85
N ALA A 417 -16.98 11.36 9.89
CA ALA A 417 -17.33 11.60 8.49
C ALA A 417 -18.83 11.90 8.33
N ARG A 418 -19.68 11.15 9.03
CA ARG A 418 -21.14 11.37 9.01
C ARG A 418 -21.49 12.77 9.53
N GLU A 419 -20.94 13.16 10.67
CA GLU A 419 -21.16 14.48 11.27
C GLU A 419 -20.65 15.60 10.33
N THR A 420 -19.40 15.55 9.91
CA THR A 420 -18.79 16.56 9.05
C THR A 420 -19.51 16.69 7.70
N SER A 421 -19.86 15.56 7.08
CA SER A 421 -20.59 15.55 5.80
C SER A 421 -22.00 16.10 5.96
N GLY A 422 -22.67 15.81 7.07
CA GLY A 422 -23.99 16.36 7.41
C GLY A 422 -23.93 17.87 7.61
N ASP A 423 -22.99 18.37 8.39
CA ASP A 423 -22.80 19.81 8.64
C ASP A 423 -22.50 20.61 7.36
N LEU A 424 -21.84 19.97 6.38
CA LEU A 424 -21.54 20.56 5.08
C LEU A 424 -22.66 20.37 4.05
N GLY A 425 -23.80 19.78 4.42
CA GLY A 425 -24.93 19.52 3.51
C GLY A 425 -24.64 18.49 2.44
N LYS A 426 -23.57 17.67 2.60
CA LYS A 426 -23.15 16.67 1.62
C LYS A 426 -24.06 15.44 1.57
N LEU A 427 -24.87 15.25 2.60
CA LEU A 427 -25.79 14.11 2.74
C LEU A 427 -27.24 14.49 2.39
N ASP A 428 -27.50 15.73 1.98
CA ASP A 428 -28.82 16.22 1.68
C ASP A 428 -29.45 15.49 0.48
N GLY A 429 -30.69 15.08 0.62
CA GLY A 429 -31.45 14.40 -0.43
C GLY A 429 -31.09 12.91 -0.64
N LEU A 430 -30.28 12.32 0.24
CA LEU A 430 -29.95 10.91 0.27
C LEU A 430 -30.87 10.12 1.19
N THR A 431 -31.07 8.84 0.93
CA THR A 431 -31.71 7.94 1.91
C THR A 431 -30.78 7.71 3.11
N PRO A 432 -31.31 7.27 4.28
CA PRO A 432 -30.45 6.94 5.42
C PRO A 432 -29.37 5.91 5.10
N GLU A 433 -29.67 4.90 4.28
CA GLU A 433 -28.74 3.87 3.86
C GLU A 433 -27.63 4.44 2.95
N GLU A 434 -28.00 5.29 1.99
CA GLU A 434 -27.02 5.98 1.11
C GLU A 434 -26.12 6.91 1.93
N ALA A 435 -26.69 7.67 2.89
CA ALA A 435 -25.92 8.54 3.76
C ALA A 435 -24.93 7.76 4.63
N GLU A 436 -25.34 6.61 5.16
CA GLU A 436 -24.46 5.73 5.95
C GLU A 436 -23.33 5.14 5.12
N ASP A 437 -23.62 4.68 3.88
CA ASP A 437 -22.60 4.15 2.98
C ASP A 437 -21.59 5.23 2.57
N ILE A 438 -22.04 6.45 2.32
CA ILE A 438 -21.15 7.59 2.03
C ILE A 438 -20.30 7.93 3.25
N ALA A 439 -20.86 7.94 4.46
CA ALA A 439 -20.10 8.16 5.69
C ALA A 439 -19.01 7.11 5.87
N ARG A 440 -19.30 5.84 5.57
CA ARG A 440 -18.34 4.74 5.57
C ARG A 440 -17.23 4.98 4.53
N ILE A 441 -17.59 5.26 3.30
CA ILE A 441 -16.63 5.51 2.19
C ILE A 441 -15.71 6.68 2.53
N VAL A 442 -16.27 7.77 3.03
CA VAL A 442 -15.51 9.00 3.38
C VAL A 442 -14.64 8.78 4.62
N GLY A 443 -15.19 8.19 5.67
CA GLY A 443 -14.45 7.93 6.90
C GLY A 443 -13.26 7.00 6.70
N LEU A 444 -13.48 5.87 6.03
CA LEU A 444 -12.41 4.93 5.70
C LEU A 444 -11.45 5.51 4.65
N GLY A 445 -11.95 6.25 3.68
CA GLY A 445 -11.13 6.95 2.70
C GLY A 445 -10.20 7.98 3.33
N ALA A 446 -10.68 8.73 4.32
CA ALA A 446 -9.89 9.68 5.08
C ALA A 446 -8.74 8.97 5.84
N LEU A 447 -9.05 7.90 6.55
CA LEU A 447 -8.07 7.08 7.28
C LEU A 447 -7.01 6.51 6.34
N LYS A 448 -7.44 5.81 5.30
CA LYS A 448 -6.57 5.11 4.35
C LYS A 448 -5.65 6.09 3.62
N TYR A 449 -6.21 7.16 3.07
CA TYR A 449 -5.44 8.14 2.32
C TYR A 449 -4.39 8.84 3.20
N PHE A 450 -4.77 9.25 4.41
CA PHE A 450 -3.86 9.94 5.32
C PHE A 450 -2.65 9.09 5.70
N ILE A 451 -2.86 7.78 5.88
CA ILE A 451 -1.78 6.83 6.15
C ILE A 451 -0.93 6.59 4.90
N LEU A 452 -1.55 6.39 3.73
CA LEU A 452 -0.86 5.98 2.50
C LEU A 452 -0.17 7.12 1.75
N LYS A 453 -0.56 8.38 1.97
CA LYS A 453 0.11 9.53 1.34
C LYS A 453 1.52 9.81 1.88
N VAL A 454 1.86 9.29 3.05
CA VAL A 454 3.16 9.45 3.69
C VAL A 454 4.10 8.34 3.19
N ASP A 455 5.38 8.68 2.93
CA ASP A 455 6.41 7.68 2.62
C ASP A 455 6.41 6.61 3.72
N ALA A 456 6.25 5.35 3.32
CA ALA A 456 6.11 4.23 4.25
C ALA A 456 7.28 4.11 5.23
N ARG A 457 8.50 4.47 4.83
CA ARG A 457 9.71 4.40 5.67
C ARG A 457 9.73 5.41 6.82
N LYS A 458 8.88 6.44 6.77
CA LYS A 458 8.80 7.48 7.80
C LYS A 458 7.84 7.07 8.90
N ASN A 459 8.19 7.43 10.14
CA ASN A 459 7.22 7.47 11.23
C ASN A 459 6.18 8.56 10.94
N MET A 460 4.97 8.36 11.40
CA MET A 460 3.89 9.32 11.20
C MET A 460 2.97 9.43 12.41
N THR A 461 2.35 10.59 12.54
CA THR A 461 1.23 10.82 13.46
C THR A 461 -0.06 10.87 12.66
N PHE A 462 -1.01 9.98 12.96
CA PHE A 462 -2.33 10.03 12.37
C PHE A 462 -3.22 11.01 13.16
N ASN A 463 -3.70 12.06 12.49
CA ASN A 463 -4.62 13.03 13.06
C ASN A 463 -6.01 12.86 12.45
N PRO A 464 -7.01 12.32 13.21
CA PRO A 464 -8.36 12.10 12.71
C PRO A 464 -9.03 13.36 12.15
N LYS A 465 -8.86 14.51 12.81
CA LYS A 465 -9.49 15.78 12.38
C LYS A 465 -8.92 16.32 11.08
N GLU A 466 -7.60 16.26 10.92
CA GLU A 466 -6.94 16.69 9.68
C GLU A 466 -7.27 15.76 8.52
N SER A 467 -7.42 14.47 8.79
CA SER A 467 -7.67 13.46 7.75
C SER A 467 -9.05 13.61 7.08
N ILE A 468 -10.03 14.20 7.77
CA ILE A 468 -11.41 14.35 7.29
C ILE A 468 -11.67 15.71 6.61
N ASP A 469 -10.68 16.60 6.52
CA ASP A 469 -10.83 17.92 5.90
C ASP A 469 -11.13 17.82 4.41
N PHE A 470 -12.19 18.50 3.96
CA PHE A 470 -12.59 18.55 2.55
C PHE A 470 -11.83 19.56 1.69
N ASN A 471 -10.95 20.36 2.28
CA ASN A 471 -10.19 21.40 1.60
C ASN A 471 -8.68 21.15 1.58
N GLY A 472 -8.20 20.13 2.30
CA GLY A 472 -6.79 19.80 2.42
C GLY A 472 -6.32 18.68 1.51
N ASN A 473 -5.06 18.26 1.69
CA ASN A 473 -4.52 17.06 1.05
C ASN A 473 -5.05 15.81 1.76
N THR A 474 -6.27 15.42 1.46
CA THR A 474 -7.04 14.39 2.15
C THR A 474 -7.80 13.50 1.18
N GLY A 475 -8.20 12.31 1.66
CA GLY A 475 -9.10 11.42 0.92
C GLY A 475 -10.44 12.08 0.59
N PRO A 476 -11.13 12.72 1.55
CA PRO A 476 -12.40 13.40 1.29
C PRO A 476 -12.33 14.49 0.23
N PHE A 477 -11.25 15.24 0.14
CA PHE A 477 -11.04 16.24 -0.93
C PHE A 477 -11.04 15.58 -2.33
N ILE A 478 -10.33 14.45 -2.46
CA ILE A 478 -10.26 13.69 -3.71
C ILE A 478 -11.62 13.07 -4.03
N GLN A 479 -12.27 12.45 -3.06
CA GLN A 479 -13.58 11.81 -3.20
C GLN A 479 -14.66 12.82 -3.60
N TYR A 480 -14.66 14.01 -2.99
CA TYR A 480 -15.60 15.08 -3.33
C TYR A 480 -15.39 15.59 -4.75
N THR A 481 -14.14 15.73 -5.20
CA THR A 481 -13.85 16.13 -6.60
C THR A 481 -14.34 15.07 -7.58
N TYR A 482 -14.13 13.78 -7.28
CA TYR A 482 -14.69 12.69 -8.09
C TYR A 482 -16.22 12.78 -8.18
N ALA A 483 -16.93 12.91 -7.06
CA ALA A 483 -18.37 13.02 -7.03
C ALA A 483 -18.88 14.27 -7.79
N ARG A 484 -18.16 15.40 -7.72
CA ARG A 484 -18.42 16.60 -8.51
C ARG A 484 -18.37 16.33 -10.01
N ILE A 485 -17.34 15.64 -10.47
CA ILE A 485 -17.21 15.27 -11.90
C ILE A 485 -18.37 14.36 -12.31
N ARG A 486 -18.71 13.36 -11.49
CA ARG A 486 -19.84 12.47 -11.75
C ARG A 486 -21.16 13.23 -11.87
N SER A 487 -21.34 14.27 -11.05
CA SER A 487 -22.50 15.15 -11.14
C SER A 487 -22.53 15.93 -12.45
N VAL A 488 -21.41 16.46 -12.91
CA VAL A 488 -21.31 17.15 -14.21
C VAL A 488 -21.69 16.20 -15.36
N LEU A 489 -21.17 14.99 -15.35
CA LEU A 489 -21.44 13.98 -16.38
C LEU A 489 -22.92 13.55 -16.40
N ARG A 490 -23.55 13.39 -15.23
CA ARG A 490 -25.00 13.11 -15.14
C ARG A 490 -25.82 14.25 -15.73
N LYS A 491 -25.52 15.49 -15.39
CA LYS A 491 -26.22 16.67 -15.95
C LYS A 491 -26.04 16.79 -17.44
N ALA A 492 -24.88 16.43 -17.99
CA ALA A 492 -24.65 16.36 -19.42
C ALA A 492 -25.57 15.33 -20.08
N ALA A 493 -25.65 14.11 -19.50
CA ALA A 493 -26.52 13.05 -20.00
C ALA A 493 -28.01 13.42 -19.91
N GLU A 494 -28.45 14.05 -18.82
CA GLU A 494 -29.82 14.58 -18.64
C GLU A 494 -30.15 15.65 -19.68
N ALA A 495 -29.17 16.43 -20.12
CA ALA A 495 -29.30 17.42 -21.21
C ALA A 495 -29.19 16.79 -22.63
N GLY A 496 -29.10 15.47 -22.72
CA GLY A 496 -29.00 14.74 -23.99
C GLY A 496 -27.62 14.82 -24.66
N ILE A 497 -26.57 15.20 -23.90
CA ILE A 497 -25.20 15.25 -24.40
C ILE A 497 -24.55 13.88 -24.22
N THR A 498 -24.14 13.28 -25.32
CA THR A 498 -23.41 11.99 -25.34
C THR A 498 -21.93 12.27 -25.52
N LEU A 499 -21.07 11.62 -24.73
CA LEU A 499 -19.63 11.70 -24.91
C LEU A 499 -19.23 11.00 -26.22
N PRO A 500 -18.39 11.63 -27.06
CA PRO A 500 -17.93 11.02 -28.29
C PRO A 500 -16.85 9.96 -28.03
N ASP A 501 -16.80 8.94 -28.89
CA ASP A 501 -15.71 7.94 -28.88
C ASP A 501 -14.38 8.52 -29.38
N THR A 502 -14.47 9.57 -30.20
CA THR A 502 -13.32 10.31 -30.76
C THR A 502 -13.55 11.81 -30.62
N LEU A 503 -12.56 12.50 -30.10
CA LEU A 503 -12.65 13.94 -29.82
C LEU A 503 -12.73 14.79 -31.06
N PRO A 504 -13.45 15.93 -31.03
CA PRO A 504 -13.47 16.91 -32.13
C PRO A 504 -12.08 17.48 -32.38
N ALA A 505 -11.73 17.60 -33.66
CA ALA A 505 -10.51 18.26 -34.09
C ALA A 505 -10.71 19.79 -34.24
N GLY A 506 -9.61 20.53 -34.37
CA GLY A 506 -9.59 21.94 -34.71
C GLY A 506 -9.93 22.91 -33.60
N ILE A 507 -9.83 22.47 -32.35
CA ILE A 507 -9.92 23.33 -31.17
C ILE A 507 -8.52 23.70 -30.64
N GLU A 508 -8.40 24.91 -30.11
CA GLU A 508 -7.21 25.37 -29.41
C GLU A 508 -7.39 25.15 -27.92
N LEU A 509 -6.40 24.51 -27.28
CA LEU A 509 -6.42 24.19 -25.88
C LEU A 509 -5.73 25.29 -25.04
N SER A 510 -6.26 25.53 -23.85
CA SER A 510 -5.58 26.35 -22.85
C SER A 510 -4.44 25.55 -22.19
N THR A 511 -3.49 26.26 -21.62
CA THR A 511 -2.36 25.63 -20.86
C THR A 511 -2.83 24.74 -19.71
N LYS A 512 -4.00 25.03 -19.12
CA LYS A 512 -4.58 24.17 -18.07
C LYS A 512 -5.16 22.88 -18.63
N GLU A 513 -5.81 22.95 -19.78
CA GLU A 513 -6.32 21.75 -20.48
C GLU A 513 -5.15 20.86 -20.93
N GLU A 514 -4.12 21.43 -21.55
CA GLU A 514 -2.90 20.71 -21.94
C GLU A 514 -2.20 20.07 -20.71
N GLY A 515 -2.08 20.81 -19.61
CA GLY A 515 -1.49 20.34 -18.36
C GLY A 515 -2.24 19.15 -17.77
N LEU A 516 -3.58 19.16 -17.79
CA LEU A 516 -4.40 18.03 -17.34
C LEU A 516 -4.21 16.79 -18.23
N VAL A 517 -4.18 16.96 -19.56
CA VAL A 517 -3.92 15.84 -20.50
C VAL A 517 -2.55 15.23 -20.22
N GLN A 518 -1.52 16.05 -19.97
CA GLN A 518 -0.19 15.56 -19.60
C GLN A 518 -0.22 14.78 -18.28
N MET A 519 -0.92 15.28 -17.27
CA MET A 519 -1.05 14.57 -15.99
C MET A 519 -1.76 13.22 -16.14
N LEU A 520 -2.80 13.13 -16.98
CA LEU A 520 -3.46 11.87 -17.30
C LEU A 520 -2.48 10.89 -17.96
N ALA A 521 -1.69 11.36 -18.92
CA ALA A 521 -0.67 10.54 -19.60
C ALA A 521 0.43 10.05 -18.64
N ASP A 522 0.79 10.86 -17.65
CA ASP A 522 1.82 10.53 -16.64
C ASP A 522 1.41 9.36 -15.73
N PHE A 523 0.10 9.05 -15.61
CA PHE A 523 -0.41 8.00 -14.72
C PHE A 523 0.29 6.65 -14.91
N ALA A 524 0.49 6.21 -16.14
CA ALA A 524 1.18 4.97 -16.46
C ALA A 524 2.62 4.92 -15.89
N GLY A 525 3.32 6.05 -15.95
CA GLY A 525 4.67 6.22 -15.38
C GLY A 525 4.64 6.16 -13.85
N VAL A 526 3.66 6.81 -13.25
CA VAL A 526 3.48 6.83 -11.78
C VAL A 526 3.20 5.43 -11.24
N VAL A 527 2.29 4.67 -11.87
CA VAL A 527 1.98 3.28 -11.46
C VAL A 527 3.23 2.40 -11.56
N ARG A 528 4.00 2.53 -12.64
CA ARG A 528 5.24 1.77 -12.83
C ARG A 528 6.27 2.11 -11.76
N GLN A 529 6.48 3.40 -11.50
CA GLN A 529 7.42 3.86 -10.48
C GLN A 529 7.01 3.42 -9.07
N ALA A 530 5.71 3.52 -8.76
CA ALA A 530 5.17 3.05 -7.48
C ALA A 530 5.42 1.54 -7.27
N GLY A 531 5.31 0.73 -8.32
CA GLY A 531 5.63 -0.70 -8.28
C GLY A 531 7.12 -0.98 -8.10
N THR A 532 7.97 -0.20 -8.78
CA THR A 532 9.44 -0.34 -8.68
C THR A 532 9.97 0.06 -7.31
N ASP A 533 9.46 1.15 -6.76
CA ASP A 533 9.91 1.73 -5.49
C ASP A 533 9.14 1.17 -4.27
N TYR A 534 8.15 0.31 -4.50
CA TYR A 534 7.22 -0.14 -3.47
C TYR A 534 6.59 1.04 -2.71
N SER A 535 6.08 2.03 -3.44
CA SER A 535 5.65 3.31 -2.87
C SER A 535 4.19 3.65 -3.17
N PRO A 536 3.23 3.25 -2.32
CA PRO A 536 1.85 3.69 -2.42
C PRO A 536 1.68 5.21 -2.38
N SER A 537 2.56 5.93 -1.69
CA SER A 537 2.50 7.39 -1.57
C SER A 537 2.63 8.11 -2.92
N LEU A 538 3.31 7.53 -3.91
CA LEU A 538 3.38 8.09 -5.26
C LEU A 538 2.00 8.14 -5.93
N ILE A 539 1.19 7.10 -5.76
CA ILE A 539 -0.19 7.05 -6.27
C ILE A 539 -1.06 8.06 -5.53
N ALA A 540 -0.97 8.09 -4.20
CA ALA A 540 -1.76 9.00 -3.37
C ALA A 540 -1.50 10.46 -3.74
N ASN A 541 -0.24 10.87 -3.84
CA ASN A 541 0.13 12.24 -4.19
C ASN A 541 -0.24 12.59 -5.63
N TYR A 542 -0.13 11.64 -6.57
CA TYR A 542 -0.61 11.84 -7.93
C TYR A 542 -2.11 12.13 -7.97
N CYS A 543 -2.93 11.36 -7.27
CA CYS A 543 -4.39 11.58 -7.21
C CYS A 543 -4.72 12.97 -6.65
N TYR A 544 -4.04 13.39 -5.60
CA TYR A 544 -4.21 14.72 -5.03
C TYR A 544 -3.84 15.84 -6.01
N ASP A 545 -2.66 15.74 -6.62
CA ASP A 545 -2.19 16.75 -7.58
C ASP A 545 -3.13 16.87 -8.78
N LEU A 546 -3.60 15.73 -9.30
CA LEU A 546 -4.56 15.70 -10.41
C LEU A 546 -5.87 16.41 -10.07
N VAL A 547 -6.47 16.10 -8.92
CA VAL A 547 -7.75 16.72 -8.53
C VAL A 547 -7.58 18.20 -8.17
N LYS A 548 -6.43 18.58 -7.63
CA LYS A 548 -6.09 19.97 -7.33
C LYS A 548 -6.06 20.81 -8.63
N GLU A 549 -5.35 20.33 -9.64
CA GLU A 549 -5.30 21.00 -10.96
C GLU A 549 -6.67 20.98 -11.65
N TYR A 550 -7.41 19.88 -11.57
CA TYR A 550 -8.76 19.82 -12.10
C TYR A 550 -9.70 20.83 -11.44
N ASN A 551 -9.65 21.00 -10.11
CA ASN A 551 -10.48 21.98 -9.42
C ASN A 551 -10.17 23.43 -9.85
N GLN A 552 -8.92 23.76 -10.16
CA GLN A 552 -8.57 25.06 -10.74
C GLN A 552 -9.14 25.22 -12.15
N PHE A 553 -9.02 24.18 -12.99
CA PHE A 553 -9.64 24.15 -14.30
C PHE A 553 -11.17 24.31 -14.22
N TYR A 554 -11.84 23.56 -13.33
CA TYR A 554 -13.27 23.61 -13.13
C TYR A 554 -13.78 25.00 -12.68
N HIS A 555 -12.97 25.69 -11.88
CA HIS A 555 -13.26 27.06 -11.45
C HIS A 555 -13.14 28.07 -12.59
N ASP A 556 -12.11 27.94 -13.42
CA ASP A 556 -11.78 28.93 -14.44
C ASP A 556 -12.53 28.74 -15.75
N PHE A 557 -12.99 27.53 -16.05
CA PHE A 557 -13.64 27.19 -17.31
C PHE A 557 -15.05 26.65 -17.11
N SER A 558 -16.00 27.19 -17.88
CA SER A 558 -17.32 26.59 -17.97
C SER A 558 -17.26 25.29 -18.78
N ILE A 559 -17.93 24.25 -18.30
CA ILE A 559 -18.02 22.96 -19.01
C ILE A 559 -19.38 22.87 -19.72
N LEU A 560 -20.48 22.79 -18.96
CA LEU A 560 -21.83 22.62 -19.52
C LEU A 560 -22.38 23.86 -20.21
N ARG A 561 -21.92 25.05 -19.83
CA ARG A 561 -22.34 26.33 -20.40
C ARG A 561 -21.43 26.81 -21.51
N GLU A 562 -20.42 26.04 -21.89
CA GLU A 562 -19.55 26.35 -23.03
C GLU A 562 -20.40 26.33 -24.34
N GLU A 563 -20.37 27.43 -25.09
CA GLU A 563 -21.18 27.58 -26.28
C GLU A 563 -20.62 26.79 -27.46
N ASN A 564 -19.28 26.69 -27.55
CA ASN A 564 -18.62 25.89 -28.57
C ASN A 564 -18.78 24.41 -28.25
N GLU A 565 -19.57 23.70 -29.05
CA GLU A 565 -19.86 22.29 -28.85
C GLU A 565 -18.61 21.41 -28.83
N ALA A 566 -17.65 21.65 -29.70
CA ALA A 566 -16.40 20.90 -29.76
C ALA A 566 -15.57 21.08 -28.49
N VAL A 567 -15.46 22.30 -27.99
CA VAL A 567 -14.78 22.61 -26.72
C VAL A 567 -15.53 22.00 -25.54
N ARG A 568 -16.86 22.07 -25.51
CA ARG A 568 -17.69 21.48 -24.49
C ARG A 568 -17.50 19.95 -24.42
N LEU A 569 -17.52 19.26 -25.54
CA LEU A 569 -17.30 17.82 -25.64
C LEU A 569 -15.89 17.43 -25.18
N PHE A 570 -14.88 18.19 -25.58
CA PHE A 570 -13.51 18.00 -25.12
C PHE A 570 -13.41 18.10 -23.59
N ARG A 571 -13.98 19.15 -22.98
CA ARG A 571 -13.96 19.35 -21.54
C ARG A 571 -14.73 18.29 -20.76
N LEU A 572 -15.81 17.76 -21.33
CA LEU A 572 -16.57 16.65 -20.75
C LEU A 572 -15.75 15.35 -20.77
N VAL A 573 -15.09 15.02 -21.88
CA VAL A 573 -14.22 13.85 -21.96
C VAL A 573 -13.01 14.00 -21.06
N LEU A 574 -12.36 15.19 -21.04
CA LEU A 574 -11.27 15.47 -20.11
C LEU A 574 -11.68 15.24 -18.66
N SER A 575 -12.87 15.73 -18.27
CA SER A 575 -13.41 15.52 -16.92
C SER A 575 -13.68 14.04 -16.64
N ALA A 576 -14.25 13.31 -17.59
CA ALA A 576 -14.48 11.87 -17.46
C ALA A 576 -13.17 11.09 -17.27
N GLU A 577 -12.12 11.46 -18.00
CA GLU A 577 -10.80 10.83 -17.88
C GLU A 577 -10.12 11.16 -16.54
N VAL A 578 -10.26 12.38 -16.02
CA VAL A 578 -9.80 12.72 -14.68
C VAL A 578 -10.51 11.85 -13.64
N ALA A 579 -11.82 11.70 -13.72
CA ALA A 579 -12.58 10.82 -12.82
C ALA A 579 -12.12 9.35 -12.93
N LYS A 580 -11.89 8.85 -14.14
CA LYS A 580 -11.36 7.50 -14.40
C LYS A 580 -10.01 7.28 -13.73
N MET A 581 -9.04 8.20 -13.88
CA MET A 581 -7.73 8.09 -13.26
C MET A 581 -7.79 8.17 -11.74
N VAL A 582 -8.64 9.04 -11.20
CA VAL A 582 -8.87 9.11 -9.75
C VAL A 582 -9.42 7.78 -9.23
N LYS A 583 -10.43 7.20 -9.89
CA LYS A 583 -11.01 5.91 -9.50
C LYS A 583 -9.99 4.77 -9.57
N LEU A 584 -9.18 4.71 -10.65
CA LEU A 584 -8.12 3.73 -10.80
C LEU A 584 -7.04 3.90 -9.72
N GLY A 585 -6.53 5.12 -9.52
CA GLY A 585 -5.48 5.41 -8.55
C GLY A 585 -5.94 5.15 -7.10
N MET A 586 -7.11 5.64 -6.72
CA MET A 586 -7.68 5.39 -5.38
C MET A 586 -7.98 3.90 -5.19
N GLY A 587 -8.43 3.21 -6.23
CA GLY A 587 -8.64 1.75 -6.20
C GLY A 587 -7.35 0.98 -5.93
N LEU A 588 -6.20 1.40 -6.49
CA LEU A 588 -4.90 0.81 -6.17
C LEU A 588 -4.53 0.97 -4.68
N LEU A 589 -4.99 2.03 -4.04
CA LEU A 589 -4.83 2.27 -2.61
C LEU A 589 -5.88 1.54 -1.75
N GLY A 590 -6.82 0.84 -2.35
CA GLY A 590 -7.94 0.22 -1.65
C GLY A 590 -8.96 1.23 -1.12
N ILE A 591 -9.08 2.40 -1.76
CA ILE A 591 -9.98 3.49 -1.37
C ILE A 591 -11.14 3.57 -2.37
N GLU A 592 -12.36 3.48 -1.87
CA GLU A 592 -13.57 3.69 -2.65
C GLU A 592 -13.80 5.18 -2.91
N VAL A 593 -14.43 5.50 -4.03
CA VAL A 593 -14.86 6.85 -4.38
C VAL A 593 -16.37 6.86 -4.64
N PRO A 594 -17.14 7.78 -4.02
CA PRO A 594 -18.60 7.79 -4.10
C PRO A 594 -19.07 8.45 -5.40
N GLU A 595 -20.13 7.91 -5.99
CA GLU A 595 -20.76 8.49 -7.20
C GLU A 595 -21.52 9.80 -6.90
N ARG A 596 -21.95 9.99 -5.66
CA ARG A 596 -22.67 11.17 -5.16
C ARG A 596 -22.14 11.57 -3.79
N MET A 597 -22.19 12.85 -3.53
CA MET A 597 -21.76 13.39 -2.26
C MET A 597 -22.27 14.84 -2.10
#